data_4a5b28a7439b488f103c48dfcc45dc4d
#
_entry.id   4a5b28a7439b488f103c48dfcc45dc4d
#
_cell.length_a   1.000
_cell.length_b   1.000
_cell.length_c   1.000
_cell.angle_alpha   90.00
_cell.angle_beta   90.00
_cell.angle_gamma   90.00
#
_symmetry.space_group_name_H-M   'P 1'
#
loop_
_entity.id
_entity.type
_entity.pdbx_description
1 polymer ?
#
loop_
_entity_poly.entity_id
_entity_poly.type
_entity_poly.pdbx_seq_one_letter_code
_entity_poly.pdbx_strand_id
1 'polypeptide(L)'
;MCIRDRLDVVRLIAMFTVVCCHCTDPFNFYPGDSPIIGDIKFWGAAYGAFLRPCVPLFVMITGALLLPVREETSIFYKKRILRVFWPFLIWSVIYNLFPWFTGLLGLRPELILDFFPYSGEEVTRQSLSVSLGYIAQIPFNFSLLDVHMWYIYLLIGLYLYLPIFSAWVEKVSDKAKLWFLAGWGVTLFIPYYREFVSPYIWGGCSWNEFSMLYYFAGFNGYLLLGHYLRNHDWSLGKIVGIGIPMFVVGYAITFFGFRYTTALPAYTEEQLELFFYYCSPNVVMMTIPIFLLAKKVNVKSDTIKRMLANLTICGFGIYMVHYFFTGPSVLLARALNIPLGLQIPAASVVAFAVSWLIVLGIRKICGKKAKYIVG
;
A
#
# COMPACT_ATOMS: atom_id res chain seq x y z
N MET A 1 -21.30 -1.47 18.68
CA MET A 1 -20.04 -1.75 17.99
C MET A 1 -19.00 -0.72 18.43
N CYS A 2 -17.86 -1.19 18.96
CA CYS A 2 -16.78 -0.30 19.40
C CYS A 2 -16.15 0.40 18.17
N ILE A 3 -15.56 1.58 18.36
CA ILE A 3 -14.86 2.32 17.28
C ILE A 3 -13.75 1.47 16.66
N ARG A 4 -13.15 0.58 17.46
CA ARG A 4 -12.12 -0.37 17.01
C ARG A 4 -12.65 -1.35 15.95
N ASP A 5 -13.86 -1.89 16.17
CA ASP A 5 -14.47 -2.85 15.22
C ASP A 5 -14.74 -2.21 13.85
N ARG A 6 -15.12 -0.91 13.84
CA ARG A 6 -15.35 -0.16 12.59
C ARG A 6 -14.05 0.07 11.83
N LEU A 7 -12.96 0.35 12.54
CA LEU A 7 -11.64 0.51 11.94
C LEU A 7 -11.07 -0.84 11.45
N ASP A 8 -11.51 -1.97 12.00
CA ASP A 8 -11.15 -3.29 11.48
C ASP A 8 -11.76 -3.57 10.11
N VAL A 9 -12.94 -3.01 9.80
CA VAL A 9 -13.50 -3.03 8.44
C VAL A 9 -12.63 -2.22 7.47
N VAL A 10 -12.20 -1.01 7.87
CA VAL A 10 -11.28 -0.19 7.06
C VAL A 10 -9.98 -0.94 6.80
N ARG A 11 -9.45 -1.61 7.84
CA ARG A 11 -8.22 -2.39 7.73
C ARG A 11 -8.35 -3.57 6.77
N LEU A 12 -9.47 -4.29 6.81
CA LEU A 12 -9.73 -5.38 5.88
C LEU A 12 -9.81 -4.87 4.43
N ILE A 13 -10.50 -3.76 4.20
CA ILE A 13 -10.56 -3.13 2.87
C ILE A 13 -9.16 -2.75 2.41
N ALA A 14 -8.38 -2.04 3.24
CA ALA A 14 -7.01 -1.65 2.90
C ALA A 14 -6.13 -2.86 2.56
N MET A 15 -6.21 -3.93 3.34
CA MET A 15 -5.43 -5.14 3.14
C MET A 15 -5.82 -5.87 1.86
N PHE A 16 -7.13 -6.05 1.60
CA PHE A 16 -7.60 -6.70 0.39
C PHE A 16 -7.23 -5.88 -0.85
N THR A 17 -7.39 -4.55 -0.79
CA THR A 17 -7.07 -3.67 -1.92
C THR A 17 -5.57 -3.59 -2.21
N VAL A 18 -4.67 -3.79 -1.23
CA VAL A 18 -3.21 -3.93 -1.48
C VAL A 18 -2.93 -5.21 -2.28
N VAL A 19 -3.53 -6.34 -1.90
CA VAL A 19 -3.36 -7.59 -2.68
C VAL A 19 -3.89 -7.41 -4.10
N CYS A 20 -5.06 -6.76 -4.25
CA CYS A 20 -5.62 -6.44 -5.57
C CYS A 20 -4.67 -5.53 -6.37
N CYS A 21 -4.07 -4.53 -5.74
CA CYS A 21 -3.14 -3.62 -6.39
C CYS A 21 -1.96 -4.37 -7.02
N HIS A 22 -1.34 -5.29 -6.29
CA HIS A 22 -0.26 -6.12 -6.84
C HIS A 22 -0.71 -7.16 -7.85
N CYS A 23 -1.99 -7.53 -7.89
CA CYS A 23 -2.54 -8.33 -9.00
C CYS A 23 -2.74 -7.50 -10.29
N THR A 24 -2.62 -6.16 -10.25
CA THR A 24 -2.63 -5.32 -11.47
C THR A 24 -1.26 -5.23 -12.14
N ASP A 25 -0.17 -5.55 -11.44
CA ASP A 25 1.19 -5.40 -11.94
C ASP A 25 1.43 -6.16 -13.25
N PRO A 26 1.03 -7.46 -13.39
CA PRO A 26 1.18 -8.20 -14.64
C PRO A 26 0.35 -7.65 -15.81
N PHE A 27 -0.56 -6.70 -15.58
CA PHE A 27 -1.36 -6.03 -16.59
C PHE A 27 -0.74 -4.69 -16.99
N ASN A 28 -0.31 -3.90 -16.02
CA ASN A 28 0.28 -2.58 -16.26
C ASN A 28 1.63 -2.67 -17.00
N PHE A 29 2.43 -3.70 -16.68
CA PHE A 29 3.76 -3.92 -17.25
C PHE A 29 3.79 -5.02 -18.32
N TYR A 30 2.63 -5.35 -18.91
CA TYR A 30 2.58 -6.36 -19.96
C TYR A 30 3.40 -5.90 -21.19
N PRO A 31 4.35 -6.71 -21.69
CA PRO A 31 5.26 -6.31 -22.75
C PRO A 31 4.55 -6.19 -24.10
N GLY A 32 5.00 -5.26 -24.94
CA GLY A 32 4.58 -5.09 -26.33
C GLY A 32 3.38 -4.14 -26.52
N ASP A 33 3.00 -3.97 -27.79
CA ASP A 33 1.92 -3.08 -28.25
C ASP A 33 1.10 -3.76 -29.35
N SER A 34 -0.07 -4.23 -29.01
CA SER A 34 -1.10 -4.72 -29.93
C SER A 34 -2.48 -4.36 -29.36
N PRO A 35 -3.59 -4.44 -30.14
CA PRO A 35 -4.93 -4.17 -29.62
C PRO A 35 -5.26 -5.01 -28.37
N ILE A 36 -4.92 -6.30 -28.38
CA ILE A 36 -5.15 -7.21 -27.24
C ILE A 36 -4.33 -6.77 -26.02
N ILE A 37 -3.09 -6.34 -26.22
CA ILE A 37 -2.23 -5.81 -25.16
C ILE A 37 -2.79 -4.47 -24.65
N GLY A 38 -3.34 -3.65 -25.54
CA GLY A 38 -4.04 -2.43 -25.19
C GLY A 38 -5.21 -2.66 -24.24
N ASP A 39 -6.00 -3.72 -24.46
CA ASP A 39 -7.08 -4.12 -23.56
C ASP A 39 -6.56 -4.63 -22.21
N ILE A 40 -5.46 -5.38 -22.20
CA ILE A 40 -4.82 -5.84 -20.96
C ILE A 40 -4.36 -4.62 -20.13
N LYS A 41 -3.61 -3.69 -20.74
CA LYS A 41 -3.15 -2.45 -20.09
C LYS A 41 -4.31 -1.56 -19.65
N PHE A 42 -5.44 -1.55 -20.40
CA PHE A 42 -6.65 -0.81 -19.99
C PHE A 42 -7.17 -1.31 -18.63
N TRP A 43 -7.34 -2.63 -18.48
CA TRP A 43 -7.83 -3.19 -17.21
C TRP A 43 -6.83 -3.03 -16.08
N GLY A 44 -5.53 -3.12 -16.36
CA GLY A 44 -4.48 -2.80 -15.40
C GLY A 44 -4.60 -1.37 -14.87
N ALA A 45 -4.73 -0.39 -15.77
CA ALA A 45 -4.88 1.01 -15.42
C ALA A 45 -6.19 1.28 -14.66
N ALA A 46 -7.31 0.67 -15.11
CA ALA A 46 -8.63 0.87 -14.49
C ALA A 46 -8.66 0.37 -13.04
N TYR A 47 -8.21 -0.86 -12.80
CA TYR A 47 -8.12 -1.40 -11.44
C TYR A 47 -6.99 -0.74 -10.64
N GLY A 48 -5.82 -0.51 -11.24
CA GLY A 48 -4.69 0.15 -10.57
C GLY A 48 -5.07 1.53 -10.04
N ALA A 49 -5.76 2.35 -10.84
CA ALA A 49 -6.26 3.66 -10.41
C ALA A 49 -7.26 3.55 -9.25
N PHE A 50 -8.22 2.60 -9.34
CA PHE A 50 -9.24 2.39 -8.31
C PHE A 50 -8.64 1.99 -6.96
N LEU A 51 -7.53 1.27 -6.96
CA LEU A 51 -6.92 0.64 -5.79
C LEU A 51 -5.89 1.54 -5.07
N ARG A 52 -5.53 2.70 -5.62
CA ARG A 52 -4.54 3.62 -4.99
C ARG A 52 -4.84 4.02 -3.55
N PRO A 53 -6.09 4.12 -3.07
CA PRO A 53 -6.37 4.38 -1.65
C PRO A 53 -5.82 3.34 -0.65
N CYS A 54 -5.36 2.17 -1.10
CA CYS A 54 -4.95 1.06 -0.24
C CYS A 54 -3.90 1.44 0.83
N VAL A 55 -2.79 2.05 0.43
CA VAL A 55 -1.72 2.47 1.35
C VAL A 55 -2.14 3.67 2.23
N PRO A 56 -2.73 4.75 1.69
CA PRO A 56 -3.29 5.82 2.49
C PRO A 56 -4.24 5.35 3.59
N LEU A 57 -5.10 4.38 3.30
CA LEU A 57 -6.02 3.82 4.31
C LEU A 57 -5.26 3.18 5.48
N PHE A 58 -4.16 2.45 5.25
CA PHE A 58 -3.33 1.91 6.33
C PHE A 58 -2.71 3.01 7.20
N VAL A 59 -2.21 4.08 6.58
CA VAL A 59 -1.63 5.21 7.32
C VAL A 59 -2.71 5.95 8.11
N MET A 60 -3.90 6.18 7.52
CA MET A 60 -5.03 6.78 8.22
C MET A 60 -5.49 5.94 9.42
N ILE A 61 -5.56 4.61 9.28
CA ILE A 61 -5.88 3.71 10.39
C ILE A 61 -4.81 3.81 11.49
N THR A 62 -3.55 3.88 11.11
CA THR A 62 -2.44 4.04 12.06
C THR A 62 -2.60 5.34 12.85
N GLY A 63 -2.86 6.46 12.20
CA GLY A 63 -3.14 7.73 12.85
C GLY A 63 -4.42 7.70 13.71
N ALA A 64 -5.50 7.09 13.20
CA ALA A 64 -6.76 6.95 13.93
C ALA A 64 -6.63 6.11 15.21
N LEU A 65 -5.77 5.11 15.24
CA LEU A 65 -5.61 4.20 16.38
C LEU A 65 -4.52 4.64 17.35
N LEU A 66 -3.46 5.28 16.87
CA LEU A 66 -2.26 5.53 17.67
C LEU A 66 -2.10 6.99 18.10
N LEU A 67 -2.76 7.96 17.46
CA LEU A 67 -2.73 9.35 17.90
C LEU A 67 -3.85 9.68 18.88
N PRO A 68 -3.53 10.36 19.99
CA PRO A 68 -2.21 10.60 20.53
C PRO A 68 -1.61 9.35 21.21
N VAL A 69 -0.29 9.19 21.15
CA VAL A 69 0.44 8.11 21.84
C VAL A 69 0.35 8.34 23.35
N ARG A 70 -0.11 7.32 24.09
CA ARG A 70 -0.28 7.37 25.55
C ARG A 70 0.80 6.61 26.31
N GLU A 71 1.57 5.80 25.59
CA GLU A 71 2.65 5.00 26.17
C GLU A 71 3.94 5.83 26.20
N GLU A 72 4.84 5.50 27.12
CA GLU A 72 6.21 6.06 27.13
C GLU A 72 6.91 5.69 25.81
N THR A 73 7.70 6.61 25.26
CA THR A 73 8.28 6.54 23.90
C THR A 73 9.10 5.27 23.68
N SER A 74 9.93 4.86 24.65
CA SER A 74 10.78 3.67 24.55
C SER A 74 9.93 2.39 24.50
N ILE A 75 8.88 2.32 25.31
CA ILE A 75 7.92 1.21 25.35
C ILE A 75 7.16 1.14 24.03
N PHE A 76 6.71 2.30 23.53
CA PHE A 76 6.03 2.42 22.24
C PHE A 76 6.90 1.88 21.10
N TYR A 77 8.15 2.34 20.99
CA TYR A 77 9.08 1.91 19.95
C TYR A 77 9.34 0.41 20.02
N LYS A 78 9.69 -0.10 21.20
CA LYS A 78 9.94 -1.54 21.39
C LYS A 78 8.73 -2.38 20.97
N LYS A 79 7.52 -1.97 21.37
CA LYS A 79 6.29 -2.70 21.08
C LYS A 79 5.90 -2.65 19.59
N ARG A 80 6.06 -1.51 18.92
CA ARG A 80 5.61 -1.32 17.53
C ARG A 80 6.66 -1.73 16.52
N ILE A 81 7.90 -1.29 16.69
CA ILE A 81 8.98 -1.56 15.73
C ILE A 81 9.34 -3.05 15.75
N LEU A 82 9.56 -3.66 16.92
CA LEU A 82 9.92 -5.08 16.94
C LEU A 82 8.83 -6.01 16.41
N ARG A 83 7.56 -5.59 16.50
CA ARG A 83 6.45 -6.37 15.95
C ARG A 83 6.50 -6.45 14.41
N VAL A 84 6.95 -5.40 13.74
CA VAL A 84 7.05 -5.37 12.28
C VAL A 84 8.42 -5.81 11.79
N PHE A 85 9.46 -5.55 12.56
CA PHE A 85 10.86 -5.80 12.18
C PHE A 85 11.17 -7.28 11.93
N TRP A 86 10.79 -8.17 12.85
CA TRP A 86 11.10 -9.60 12.71
C TRP A 86 10.41 -10.25 11.51
N PRO A 87 9.09 -10.09 11.30
CA PRO A 87 8.46 -10.60 10.08
C PRO A 87 9.06 -10.01 8.82
N PHE A 88 9.31 -8.70 8.81
CA PHE A 88 9.96 -8.02 7.69
C PHE A 88 11.30 -8.66 7.35
N LEU A 89 12.22 -8.79 8.32
CA LEU A 89 13.54 -9.37 8.08
C LEU A 89 13.44 -10.82 7.57
N ILE A 90 12.60 -11.64 8.19
CA ILE A 90 12.43 -13.05 7.81
C ILE A 90 11.91 -13.16 6.37
N TRP A 91 10.86 -12.41 6.03
CA TRP A 91 10.28 -12.49 4.69
C TRP A 91 11.16 -11.86 3.63
N SER A 92 11.85 -10.74 3.89
CA SER A 92 12.82 -10.19 2.95
C SER A 92 13.95 -11.18 2.67
N VAL A 93 14.45 -11.90 3.67
CA VAL A 93 15.44 -12.97 3.46
C VAL A 93 14.85 -14.11 2.60
N ILE A 94 13.62 -14.54 2.87
CA ILE A 94 12.95 -15.61 2.10
C ILE A 94 12.75 -15.18 0.64
N TYR A 95 12.29 -13.96 0.37
CA TYR A 95 12.12 -13.44 -0.99
C TYR A 95 13.45 -13.40 -1.74
N ASN A 96 14.50 -12.89 -1.12
CA ASN A 96 15.81 -12.75 -1.75
C ASN A 96 16.56 -14.08 -1.92
N LEU A 97 16.24 -15.11 -1.15
CA LEU A 97 16.77 -16.47 -1.34
C LEU A 97 15.95 -17.30 -2.36
N PHE A 98 14.76 -16.85 -2.74
CA PHE A 98 13.87 -17.61 -3.59
C PHE A 98 14.49 -17.98 -4.97
N PRO A 99 15.17 -17.08 -5.71
CA PRO A 99 15.84 -17.43 -6.97
C PRO A 99 16.88 -18.51 -6.81
N TRP A 100 17.76 -18.41 -5.80
CA TRP A 100 18.77 -19.43 -5.52
C TRP A 100 18.13 -20.78 -5.20
N PHE A 101 17.08 -20.79 -4.36
CA PHE A 101 16.38 -22.01 -4.00
C PHE A 101 15.71 -22.67 -5.22
N THR A 102 15.09 -21.90 -6.10
CA THR A 102 14.50 -22.42 -7.35
C THR A 102 15.56 -22.99 -8.27
N GLY A 103 16.77 -22.39 -8.31
CA GLY A 103 17.92 -22.92 -9.05
C GLY A 103 18.40 -24.28 -8.51
N LEU A 104 18.45 -24.46 -7.19
CA LEU A 104 18.77 -25.76 -6.57
C LEU A 104 17.77 -26.85 -6.93
N LEU A 105 16.50 -26.48 -7.15
CA LEU A 105 15.44 -27.41 -7.57
C LEU A 105 15.45 -27.66 -9.09
N GLY A 106 16.36 -27.04 -9.85
CA GLY A 106 16.42 -27.14 -11.32
C GLY A 106 15.23 -26.46 -12.03
N LEU A 107 14.55 -25.51 -11.36
CA LEU A 107 13.47 -24.76 -11.97
C LEU A 107 14.01 -23.68 -12.91
N ARG A 108 13.24 -23.38 -13.97
CA ARG A 108 13.65 -22.40 -14.98
C ARG A 108 13.71 -20.98 -14.40
N PRO A 109 14.72 -20.16 -14.72
CA PRO A 109 14.84 -18.78 -14.26
C PRO A 109 13.61 -17.92 -14.61
N GLU A 110 12.97 -18.15 -15.77
CA GLU A 110 11.80 -17.41 -16.24
C GLU A 110 10.62 -17.51 -15.27
N LEU A 111 10.56 -18.59 -14.48
CA LEU A 111 9.54 -18.76 -13.45
C LEU A 111 9.55 -17.63 -12.44
N ILE A 112 10.70 -17.01 -12.15
CA ILE A 112 10.81 -15.90 -11.21
C ILE A 112 10.10 -14.66 -11.75
N LEU A 113 10.19 -14.41 -13.05
CA LEU A 113 9.46 -13.31 -13.71
C LEU A 113 7.94 -13.52 -13.65
N ASP A 114 7.47 -14.77 -13.71
CA ASP A 114 6.06 -15.10 -13.54
C ASP A 114 5.55 -14.79 -12.11
N PHE A 115 6.43 -14.98 -11.09
CA PHE A 115 6.08 -14.68 -9.70
C PHE A 115 6.22 -13.19 -9.38
N PHE A 116 7.22 -12.53 -9.94
CA PHE A 116 7.61 -11.16 -9.62
C PHE A 116 7.70 -10.29 -10.87
N PRO A 117 6.57 -9.74 -11.34
CA PRO A 117 6.50 -9.02 -12.62
C PRO A 117 7.38 -7.76 -12.72
N TYR A 118 7.77 -7.19 -11.57
CA TYR A 118 8.69 -6.03 -11.53
C TYR A 118 10.17 -6.41 -11.62
N SER A 119 10.50 -7.70 -11.47
CA SER A 119 11.89 -8.11 -11.48
C SER A 119 12.48 -8.03 -12.88
N GLY A 120 13.69 -7.49 -12.98
CA GLY A 120 14.48 -7.51 -14.20
C GLY A 120 15.20 -8.84 -14.40
N GLU A 121 15.96 -8.96 -15.51
CA GLU A 121 16.72 -10.17 -15.80
C GLU A 121 17.74 -10.53 -14.72
N GLU A 122 18.29 -9.51 -14.02
CA GLU A 122 19.26 -9.70 -12.94
C GLU A 122 18.73 -10.56 -11.79
N VAL A 123 17.43 -10.54 -11.53
CA VAL A 123 16.81 -11.34 -10.45
C VAL A 123 16.50 -12.77 -10.87
N THR A 124 16.62 -13.08 -12.15
CA THR A 124 16.55 -14.47 -12.64
C THR A 124 17.85 -15.24 -12.41
N ARG A 125 18.94 -14.54 -12.03
CA ARG A 125 20.21 -15.16 -11.68
C ARG A 125 20.10 -15.95 -10.40
N GLN A 126 20.10 -17.28 -10.54
CA GLN A 126 19.87 -18.24 -9.44
C GLN A 126 21.16 -18.54 -8.63
N SER A 127 21.98 -17.54 -8.40
CA SER A 127 23.26 -17.64 -7.70
C SER A 127 23.11 -17.24 -6.22
N LEU A 128 23.70 -18.02 -5.31
CA LEU A 128 23.73 -17.69 -3.88
C LEU A 128 24.41 -16.35 -3.61
N SER A 129 25.48 -16.02 -4.34
CA SER A 129 26.20 -14.75 -4.15
C SER A 129 25.32 -13.54 -4.49
N VAL A 130 24.48 -13.63 -5.52
CA VAL A 130 23.51 -12.57 -5.88
C VAL A 130 22.45 -12.43 -4.79
N SER A 131 21.89 -13.57 -4.32
CA SER A 131 20.90 -13.58 -3.22
C SER A 131 21.49 -12.98 -1.92
N LEU A 132 22.71 -13.32 -1.56
CA LEU A 132 23.39 -12.74 -0.38
C LEU A 132 23.67 -11.24 -0.55
N GLY A 133 23.95 -10.77 -1.78
CA GLY A 133 24.08 -9.36 -2.10
C GLY A 133 22.77 -8.59 -1.81
N TYR A 134 21.62 -9.10 -2.25
CA TYR A 134 20.32 -8.49 -1.95
C TYR A 134 20.00 -8.54 -0.45
N ILE A 135 20.31 -9.65 0.24
CA ILE A 135 20.12 -9.74 1.70
C ILE A 135 20.95 -8.71 2.45
N ALA A 136 22.18 -8.45 2.01
CA ALA A 136 23.04 -7.44 2.61
C ALA A 136 22.51 -6.00 2.40
N GLN A 137 21.66 -5.78 1.41
CA GLN A 137 21.02 -4.50 1.15
C GLN A 137 19.78 -4.24 2.03
N ILE A 138 19.15 -5.25 2.64
CA ILE A 138 17.92 -5.10 3.44
C ILE A 138 18.00 -3.95 4.47
N PRO A 139 19.11 -3.67 5.18
CA PRO A 139 19.14 -2.53 6.09
C PRO A 139 19.00 -1.17 5.41
N PHE A 140 19.22 -1.07 4.11
CA PHE A 140 19.27 0.16 3.32
C PHE A 140 18.12 0.29 2.33
N ASN A 141 17.72 -0.81 1.69
CA ASN A 141 16.66 -0.81 0.68
C ASN A 141 16.09 -2.22 0.44
N PHE A 142 14.87 -2.27 -0.13
CA PHE A 142 14.25 -3.48 -0.65
C PHE A 142 14.86 -3.86 -2.03
N SER A 143 14.66 -5.10 -2.46
CA SER A 143 14.97 -5.56 -3.81
C SER A 143 13.71 -5.59 -4.69
N LEU A 144 13.88 -5.84 -6.00
CA LEU A 144 12.74 -6.03 -6.91
C LEU A 144 11.93 -7.30 -6.60
N LEU A 145 12.48 -8.25 -5.85
CA LEU A 145 11.78 -9.46 -5.39
C LEU A 145 10.82 -9.19 -4.23
N ASP A 146 11.12 -8.19 -3.42
CA ASP A 146 10.33 -7.82 -2.25
C ASP A 146 9.91 -6.33 -2.26
N VAL A 147 9.65 -5.80 -3.46
CA VAL A 147 9.32 -4.38 -3.69
C VAL A 147 8.22 -3.87 -2.76
N HIS A 148 7.20 -4.67 -2.46
CA HIS A 148 6.13 -4.28 -1.54
C HIS A 148 6.63 -3.95 -0.13
N MET A 149 7.82 -4.39 0.27
CA MET A 149 8.42 -4.08 1.58
C MET A 149 8.77 -2.61 1.78
N TRP A 150 8.80 -1.78 0.71
CA TRP A 150 8.99 -0.32 0.84
C TRP A 150 8.09 0.31 1.91
N TYR A 151 6.85 -0.21 2.05
CA TYR A 151 5.90 0.29 3.04
C TYR A 151 6.33 -0.01 4.47
N ILE A 152 7.12 -1.06 4.73
CA ILE A 152 7.60 -1.37 6.08
C ILE A 152 8.66 -0.35 6.52
N TYR A 153 9.54 0.09 5.62
CA TYR A 153 10.47 1.18 5.90
C TYR A 153 9.70 2.47 6.23
N LEU A 154 8.70 2.81 5.41
CA LEU A 154 7.80 3.94 5.69
C LEU A 154 7.13 3.79 7.06
N LEU A 155 6.57 2.62 7.36
CA LEU A 155 5.83 2.36 8.61
C LEU A 155 6.74 2.50 9.83
N ILE A 156 7.98 2.01 9.77
CA ILE A 156 8.98 2.20 10.85
C ILE A 156 9.26 3.69 11.01
N GLY A 157 9.49 4.42 9.92
CA GLY A 157 9.67 5.89 9.96
C GLY A 157 8.50 6.62 10.59
N LEU A 158 7.26 6.23 10.24
CA LEU A 158 6.06 6.77 10.87
C LEU A 158 5.97 6.44 12.37
N TYR A 159 6.37 5.23 12.78
CA TYR A 159 6.40 4.87 14.21
C TYR A 159 7.44 5.70 14.98
N LEU A 160 8.59 5.99 14.38
CA LEU A 160 9.59 6.89 14.99
C LEU A 160 9.06 8.33 15.13
N TYR A 161 8.30 8.78 14.14
CA TYR A 161 7.72 10.13 14.12
C TYR A 161 6.52 10.30 15.06
N LEU A 162 5.71 9.25 15.25
CA LEU A 162 4.44 9.31 15.98
C LEU A 162 4.51 9.90 17.38
N PRO A 163 5.47 9.56 18.29
CA PRO A 163 5.53 10.17 19.63
C PRO A 163 5.82 11.67 19.58
N ILE A 164 6.66 12.11 18.64
CA ILE A 164 6.98 13.54 18.44
C ILE A 164 5.73 14.29 17.99
N PHE A 165 5.06 13.78 16.95
CA PHE A 165 3.85 14.38 16.40
C PHE A 165 2.67 14.34 17.38
N SER A 166 2.61 13.31 18.20
CA SER A 166 1.61 13.12 19.24
C SER A 166 1.60 14.24 20.26
N ALA A 167 2.78 14.73 20.69
CA ALA A 167 2.90 15.82 21.64
C ALA A 167 2.26 17.12 21.13
N TRP A 168 2.32 17.35 19.82
CA TRP A 168 1.64 18.47 19.17
C TRP A 168 0.13 18.19 19.04
N VAL A 169 -0.25 17.03 18.50
CA VAL A 169 -1.66 16.65 18.23
C VAL A 169 -2.53 16.69 19.49
N GLU A 170 -1.95 16.36 20.65
CA GLU A 170 -2.65 16.34 21.93
C GLU A 170 -2.99 17.75 22.46
N LYS A 171 -2.13 18.73 22.18
CA LYS A 171 -2.23 20.08 22.76
C LYS A 171 -2.95 21.09 21.87
N VAL A 172 -3.06 20.82 20.57
CA VAL A 172 -3.60 21.80 19.61
C VAL A 172 -5.11 21.67 19.43
N SER A 173 -5.74 22.80 19.05
CA SER A 173 -7.14 22.84 18.67
C SER A 173 -7.38 22.12 17.33
N ASP A 174 -8.64 21.72 17.09
CA ASP A 174 -9.02 21.15 15.78
C ASP A 174 -8.80 22.15 14.63
N LYS A 175 -8.93 23.44 14.88
CA LYS A 175 -8.59 24.49 13.91
C LYS A 175 -7.12 24.44 13.51
N ALA A 176 -6.20 24.24 14.45
CA ALA A 176 -4.77 24.11 14.16
C ALA A 176 -4.46 22.83 13.36
N LYS A 177 -5.16 21.72 13.67
CA LYS A 177 -5.07 20.48 12.87
C LYS A 177 -5.53 20.71 11.42
N LEU A 178 -6.61 21.46 11.22
CA LEU A 178 -7.10 21.82 9.88
C LEU A 178 -6.12 22.72 9.13
N TRP A 179 -5.44 23.66 9.79
CA TRP A 179 -4.38 24.46 9.17
C TRP A 179 -3.19 23.60 8.74
N PHE A 180 -2.79 22.61 9.57
CA PHE A 180 -1.77 21.64 9.16
C PHE A 180 -2.22 20.85 7.94
N LEU A 181 -3.45 20.32 7.94
CA LEU A 181 -4.00 19.57 6.80
C LEU A 181 -4.15 20.44 5.55
N ALA A 182 -4.41 21.74 5.69
CA ALA A 182 -4.42 22.67 4.56
C ALA A 182 -3.02 22.85 3.97
N GLY A 183 -1.99 23.08 4.80
CA GLY A 183 -0.60 23.13 4.37
C GLY A 183 -0.16 21.83 3.67
N TRP A 184 -0.47 20.69 4.27
CA TRP A 184 -0.26 19.39 3.66
C TRP A 184 -1.01 19.26 2.32
N GLY A 185 -2.28 19.68 2.26
CA GLY A 185 -3.09 19.68 1.05
C GLY A 185 -2.44 20.44 -0.11
N VAL A 186 -1.79 21.56 0.19
CA VAL A 186 -1.02 22.32 -0.81
C VAL A 186 0.19 21.51 -1.30
N THR A 187 0.89 20.79 -0.42
CA THR A 187 2.04 19.97 -0.83
C THR A 187 1.71 18.86 -1.81
N LEU A 188 0.46 18.37 -1.81
CA LEU A 188 0.01 17.32 -2.72
C LEU A 188 0.04 17.74 -4.19
N PHE A 189 -0.02 19.06 -4.47
CA PHE A 189 0.03 19.60 -5.82
C PHE A 189 1.45 19.88 -6.32
N ILE A 190 2.47 19.85 -5.46
CA ILE A 190 3.85 20.15 -5.82
C ILE A 190 4.37 19.25 -6.94
N PRO A 191 4.15 17.90 -6.92
CA PRO A 191 4.60 17.05 -8.03
C PRO A 191 4.01 17.46 -9.39
N TYR A 192 2.73 17.80 -9.43
CA TYR A 192 2.07 18.27 -10.64
C TYR A 192 2.61 19.62 -11.12
N TYR A 193 2.84 20.54 -10.19
CA TYR A 193 3.43 21.82 -10.54
C TYR A 193 4.83 21.65 -11.14
N ARG A 194 5.63 20.76 -10.55
CA ARG A 194 6.98 20.47 -11.04
C ARG A 194 6.99 19.87 -12.45
N GLU A 195 6.06 18.99 -12.72
CA GLU A 195 5.97 18.34 -14.03
C GLU A 195 5.46 19.29 -15.11
N PHE A 196 4.39 20.04 -14.84
CA PHE A 196 3.67 20.77 -15.89
C PHE A 196 4.00 22.26 -15.96
N VAL A 197 4.62 22.86 -14.93
CA VAL A 197 4.85 24.31 -14.88
C VAL A 197 6.32 24.65 -14.74
N SER A 198 6.96 24.25 -13.64
CA SER A 198 8.37 24.57 -13.38
C SER A 198 8.95 23.63 -12.34
N PRO A 199 10.19 23.11 -12.53
CA PRO A 199 10.85 22.29 -11.52
C PRO A 199 11.14 23.04 -10.20
N TYR A 200 11.09 24.37 -10.24
CA TYR A 200 11.40 25.23 -9.09
C TYR A 200 10.13 25.89 -8.54
N ILE A 201 9.89 25.73 -7.24
CA ILE A 201 8.79 26.36 -6.52
C ILE A 201 9.23 26.68 -5.08
N TRP A 202 8.89 27.87 -4.58
CA TRP A 202 9.03 28.31 -3.19
C TRP A 202 10.40 27.99 -2.55
N GLY A 203 11.48 28.31 -3.24
CA GLY A 203 12.85 28.09 -2.76
C GLY A 203 13.32 26.64 -2.90
N GLY A 204 12.67 25.82 -3.72
CA GLY A 204 13.14 24.50 -4.09
C GLY A 204 14.47 24.59 -4.84
N CYS A 205 15.46 23.80 -4.41
CA CYS A 205 16.79 23.67 -5.02
C CYS A 205 17.41 22.34 -4.57
N SER A 206 18.63 22.04 -5.03
CA SER A 206 19.35 20.82 -4.63
C SER A 206 19.56 20.67 -3.12
N TRP A 207 19.61 21.77 -2.38
CA TRP A 207 19.70 21.77 -0.92
C TRP A 207 18.35 21.79 -0.20
N ASN A 208 17.24 22.04 -0.91
CA ASN A 208 15.88 22.07 -0.37
C ASN A 208 14.88 21.55 -1.40
N GLU A 209 14.94 20.26 -1.69
CA GLU A 209 14.13 19.59 -2.72
C GLU A 209 12.63 19.69 -2.46
N PHE A 210 12.21 19.82 -1.20
CA PHE A 210 10.79 19.86 -0.79
C PHE A 210 10.27 21.28 -0.55
N SER A 211 11.04 22.31 -0.88
CA SER A 211 10.58 23.72 -0.83
C SER A 211 10.18 24.19 0.58
N MET A 212 9.52 25.33 0.67
CA MET A 212 9.06 25.95 1.91
C MET A 212 8.16 25.07 2.78
N LEU A 213 7.41 24.15 2.16
CA LEU A 213 6.44 23.32 2.86
C LEU A 213 6.94 21.89 3.16
N TYR A 214 8.26 21.67 3.14
CA TYR A 214 8.88 20.36 3.39
C TYR A 214 8.29 19.62 4.61
N TYR A 215 8.17 20.31 5.74
CA TYR A 215 7.72 19.70 7.01
C TYR A 215 6.22 19.34 7.05
N PHE A 216 5.45 19.78 6.05
CA PHE A 216 4.05 19.42 5.89
C PHE A 216 3.86 18.25 4.92
N ALA A 217 4.85 17.97 4.05
CA ALA A 217 4.73 16.98 2.99
C ALA A 217 4.75 15.52 3.48
N GLY A 218 4.27 14.62 2.64
CA GLY A 218 4.37 13.19 2.83
C GLY A 218 3.22 12.56 3.62
N PHE A 219 3.45 11.37 4.17
CA PHE A 219 2.41 10.53 4.78
C PHE A 219 1.96 10.99 6.18
N ASN A 220 2.67 11.93 6.82
CA ASN A 220 2.27 12.52 8.10
C ASN A 220 0.87 13.17 8.03
N GLY A 221 0.51 13.75 6.89
CA GLY A 221 -0.82 14.29 6.68
C GLY A 221 -1.92 13.23 6.75
N TYR A 222 -1.68 12.04 6.21
CA TYR A 222 -2.64 10.92 6.35
C TYR A 222 -2.78 10.43 7.80
N LEU A 223 -1.70 10.46 8.61
CA LEU A 223 -1.81 10.16 10.05
C LEU A 223 -2.78 11.13 10.72
N LEU A 224 -2.59 12.44 10.48
CA LEU A 224 -3.45 13.46 11.06
C LEU A 224 -4.87 13.40 10.51
N LEU A 225 -5.04 13.18 9.21
CA LEU A 225 -6.34 13.04 8.57
C LEU A 225 -7.13 11.87 9.15
N GLY A 226 -6.49 10.72 9.34
CA GLY A 226 -7.10 9.55 9.99
C GLY A 226 -7.51 9.82 11.44
N HIS A 227 -6.64 10.47 12.21
CA HIS A 227 -6.96 10.93 13.57
C HIS A 227 -8.12 11.93 13.59
N TYR A 228 -8.12 12.92 12.71
CA TYR A 228 -9.17 13.92 12.62
C TYR A 228 -10.51 13.29 12.23
N LEU A 229 -10.56 12.51 11.15
CA LEU A 229 -11.78 11.86 10.66
C LEU A 229 -12.28 10.73 11.57
N ARG A 230 -11.46 10.19 12.49
CA ARG A 230 -11.95 9.31 13.55
C ARG A 230 -12.97 10.00 14.44
N ASN A 231 -12.73 11.27 14.76
CA ASN A 231 -13.51 12.06 15.70
C ASN A 231 -14.58 12.93 15.01
N HIS A 232 -14.42 13.20 13.71
CA HIS A 232 -15.31 14.05 12.92
C HIS A 232 -15.98 13.22 11.83
N ASP A 233 -17.22 12.82 12.07
CA ASP A 233 -17.99 11.98 11.13
C ASP A 233 -18.81 12.83 10.17
N TRP A 234 -18.92 12.35 8.93
CA TRP A 234 -19.88 12.88 7.97
C TRP A 234 -21.17 12.10 8.02
N SER A 235 -22.32 12.79 7.85
CA SER A 235 -23.60 12.11 7.60
C SER A 235 -23.52 11.30 6.31
N LEU A 236 -24.37 10.26 6.19
CA LEU A 236 -24.42 9.46 4.97
C LEU A 236 -24.78 10.33 3.75
N GLY A 237 -25.70 11.29 3.90
CA GLY A 237 -26.04 12.25 2.84
C GLY A 237 -24.83 13.07 2.39
N LYS A 238 -23.98 13.54 3.32
CA LYS A 238 -22.75 14.26 2.97
C LYS A 238 -21.73 13.35 2.27
N ILE A 239 -21.61 12.09 2.67
CA ILE A 239 -20.72 11.12 2.00
C ILE A 239 -21.20 10.87 0.57
N VAL A 240 -22.51 10.69 0.37
CA VAL A 240 -23.11 10.47 -0.95
C VAL A 240 -23.00 11.74 -1.82
N GLY A 241 -23.37 12.91 -1.28
CA GLY A 241 -23.42 14.16 -2.06
C GLY A 241 -22.07 14.80 -2.34
N ILE A 242 -21.05 14.58 -1.51
CA ILE A 242 -19.71 15.16 -1.66
C ILE A 242 -18.66 14.06 -1.85
N GLY A 243 -18.69 13.02 -1.02
CA GLY A 243 -17.66 11.99 -1.03
C GLY A 243 -17.66 11.16 -2.32
N ILE A 244 -18.82 10.73 -2.83
CA ILE A 244 -18.90 9.98 -4.09
C ILE A 244 -18.41 10.83 -5.28
N PRO A 245 -18.86 12.08 -5.48
CA PRO A 245 -18.28 12.94 -6.52
C PRO A 245 -16.76 13.14 -6.37
N MET A 246 -16.26 13.36 -5.15
CA MET A 246 -14.81 13.43 -4.90
C MET A 246 -14.11 12.14 -5.36
N PHE A 247 -14.65 10.97 -5.01
CA PHE A 247 -14.08 9.71 -5.44
C PHE A 247 -14.05 9.58 -6.96
N VAL A 248 -15.16 9.90 -7.65
CA VAL A 248 -15.26 9.80 -9.10
C VAL A 248 -14.27 10.73 -9.79
N VAL A 249 -14.14 11.98 -9.32
CA VAL A 249 -13.18 12.93 -9.88
C VAL A 249 -11.74 12.47 -9.63
N GLY A 250 -11.43 12.05 -8.39
CA GLY A 250 -10.12 11.52 -8.05
C GLY A 250 -9.74 10.29 -8.88
N TYR A 251 -10.68 9.37 -9.06
CA TYR A 251 -10.50 8.20 -9.91
C TYR A 251 -10.27 8.59 -11.38
N ALA A 252 -11.07 9.50 -11.91
CA ALA A 252 -10.91 9.96 -13.29
C ALA A 252 -9.53 10.59 -13.53
N ILE A 253 -9.08 11.48 -12.62
CA ILE A 253 -7.74 12.08 -12.72
C ILE A 253 -6.66 10.98 -12.67
N THR A 254 -6.77 10.04 -11.75
CA THR A 254 -5.80 8.93 -11.60
C THR A 254 -5.77 8.07 -12.86
N PHE A 255 -6.92 7.61 -13.34
CA PHE A 255 -7.03 6.73 -14.50
C PHE A 255 -6.59 7.40 -15.81
N PHE A 256 -7.16 8.57 -16.13
CA PHE A 256 -6.83 9.26 -17.38
C PHE A 256 -5.41 9.82 -17.36
N GLY A 257 -4.92 10.28 -16.20
CA GLY A 257 -3.56 10.75 -16.04
C GLY A 257 -2.54 9.61 -16.26
N PHE A 258 -2.73 8.45 -15.66
CA PHE A 258 -1.87 7.29 -15.90
C PHE A 258 -1.91 6.84 -17.36
N ARG A 259 -3.09 6.81 -17.96
CA ARG A 259 -3.26 6.49 -19.40
C ARG A 259 -2.58 7.53 -20.30
N TYR A 260 -2.63 8.80 -19.95
CA TYR A 260 -1.91 9.87 -20.65
C TYR A 260 -0.39 9.61 -20.61
N THR A 261 0.18 9.36 -19.43
CA THR A 261 1.62 9.11 -19.30
C THR A 261 2.06 7.88 -20.08
N THR A 262 1.32 6.76 -19.96
CA THR A 262 1.66 5.53 -20.69
C THR A 262 1.46 5.61 -22.21
N ALA A 263 0.80 6.65 -22.71
CA ALA A 263 0.67 6.92 -24.14
C ALA A 263 1.79 7.82 -24.70
N LEU A 264 2.66 8.38 -23.86
CA LEU A 264 3.81 9.17 -24.31
C LEU A 264 4.83 8.26 -24.99
N PRO A 265 5.56 8.77 -26.02
CA PRO A 265 6.62 7.99 -26.70
C PRO A 265 7.75 7.54 -25.78
N ALA A 266 8.02 8.31 -24.73
CA ALA A 266 8.97 8.01 -23.66
C ALA A 266 8.51 8.72 -22.38
N TYR A 267 8.73 8.09 -21.24
CA TYR A 267 8.43 8.66 -19.92
C TYR A 267 9.46 8.15 -18.89
N THR A 268 9.68 8.96 -17.86
CA THR A 268 10.48 8.55 -16.70
C THR A 268 9.62 7.77 -15.70
N GLU A 269 10.25 7.07 -14.74
CA GLU A 269 9.54 6.41 -13.65
C GLU A 269 8.73 7.42 -12.81
N GLU A 270 9.29 8.61 -12.55
CA GLU A 270 8.61 9.68 -11.82
C GLU A 270 7.35 10.16 -12.54
N GLN A 271 7.41 10.29 -13.88
CA GLN A 271 6.25 10.63 -14.70
C GLN A 271 5.19 9.52 -14.69
N LEU A 272 5.62 8.26 -14.77
CA LEU A 272 4.72 7.11 -14.72
C LEU A 272 3.93 7.08 -13.40
N GLU A 273 4.61 7.32 -12.28
CA GLU A 273 4.02 7.29 -10.96
C GLU A 273 3.26 8.57 -10.58
N LEU A 274 3.38 9.66 -11.34
CA LEU A 274 2.83 10.98 -10.98
C LEU A 274 1.35 10.93 -10.57
N PHE A 275 0.50 10.28 -11.37
CA PHE A 275 -0.94 10.17 -11.11
C PHE A 275 -1.29 9.02 -10.16
N PHE A 276 -0.34 8.12 -9.93
CA PHE A 276 -0.45 6.99 -9.02
C PHE A 276 0.17 7.27 -7.65
N TYR A 277 0.86 8.41 -7.50
CA TYR A 277 1.53 8.79 -6.27
C TYR A 277 0.56 8.90 -5.10
N TYR A 278 0.87 8.23 -4.01
CA TYR A 278 -0.03 8.15 -2.86
C TYR A 278 -0.30 9.50 -2.19
N CYS A 279 0.71 10.38 -2.14
CA CYS A 279 0.57 11.74 -1.61
C CYS A 279 0.21 12.73 -2.71
N SER A 280 -0.88 12.47 -3.44
CA SER A 280 -1.44 13.33 -4.47
C SER A 280 -2.90 13.68 -4.18
N PRO A 281 -3.43 14.80 -4.71
CA PRO A 281 -4.78 15.27 -4.40
C PRO A 281 -5.86 14.29 -4.86
N ASN A 282 -5.69 13.66 -6.04
CA ASN A 282 -6.62 12.68 -6.59
C ASN A 282 -6.74 11.44 -5.71
N VAL A 283 -5.63 10.92 -5.16
CA VAL A 283 -5.66 9.76 -4.26
C VAL A 283 -6.28 10.13 -2.92
N VAL A 284 -6.01 11.31 -2.36
CA VAL A 284 -6.69 11.80 -1.15
C VAL A 284 -8.20 11.92 -1.37
N MET A 285 -8.62 12.45 -2.52
CA MET A 285 -10.04 12.56 -2.89
C MET A 285 -10.75 11.20 -2.90
N MET A 286 -10.08 10.14 -3.35
CA MET A 286 -10.62 8.78 -3.31
C MET A 286 -10.60 8.18 -1.91
N THR A 287 -9.56 8.46 -1.12
CA THR A 287 -9.32 7.79 0.17
C THR A 287 -10.31 8.24 1.26
N ILE A 288 -10.62 9.54 1.33
CA ILE A 288 -11.53 10.10 2.34
C ILE A 288 -12.90 9.41 2.35
N PRO A 289 -13.64 9.33 1.22
CA PRO A 289 -14.95 8.72 1.22
C PRO A 289 -14.93 7.22 1.54
N ILE A 290 -13.91 6.47 1.09
CA ILE A 290 -13.76 5.06 1.44
C ILE A 290 -13.59 4.90 2.95
N PHE A 291 -12.71 5.69 3.58
CA PHE A 291 -12.50 5.65 5.03
C PHE A 291 -13.78 5.95 5.80
N LEU A 292 -14.53 6.98 5.39
CA LEU A 292 -15.77 7.39 6.03
C LEU A 292 -16.91 6.38 5.83
N LEU A 293 -17.07 5.81 4.63
CA LEU A 293 -18.06 4.78 4.34
C LEU A 293 -17.77 3.50 5.14
N ALA A 294 -16.52 3.04 5.15
CA ALA A 294 -16.13 1.84 5.87
C ALA A 294 -16.40 1.98 7.38
N LYS A 295 -16.22 3.17 7.96
CA LYS A 295 -16.59 3.47 9.35
C LYS A 295 -18.10 3.36 9.61
N LYS A 296 -18.96 3.52 8.59
CA LYS A 296 -20.43 3.39 8.75
C LYS A 296 -20.90 1.94 8.75
N VAL A 297 -20.07 1.02 8.28
CA VAL A 297 -20.42 -0.41 8.24
C VAL A 297 -20.64 -0.93 9.66
N ASN A 298 -21.82 -1.46 9.91
CA ASN A 298 -22.19 -2.07 11.19
C ASN A 298 -22.42 -3.58 11.00
N VAL A 299 -21.43 -4.37 11.37
CA VAL A 299 -21.49 -5.83 11.29
C VAL A 299 -22.31 -6.33 12.47
N LYS A 300 -23.49 -6.94 12.19
CA LYS A 300 -24.39 -7.48 13.20
C LYS A 300 -24.08 -8.95 13.52
N SER A 301 -23.74 -9.74 12.50
CA SER A 301 -23.50 -11.19 12.64
C SER A 301 -22.23 -11.47 13.44
N ASP A 302 -22.33 -12.30 14.48
CA ASP A 302 -21.19 -12.69 15.32
C ASP A 302 -20.21 -13.62 14.57
N THR A 303 -20.68 -14.36 13.57
CA THR A 303 -19.82 -15.14 12.68
C THR A 303 -18.92 -14.22 11.84
N ILE A 304 -19.53 -13.16 11.24
CA ILE A 304 -18.76 -12.19 10.45
C ILE A 304 -17.79 -11.40 11.35
N LYS A 305 -18.19 -11.03 12.58
CA LYS A 305 -17.28 -10.38 13.54
C LYS A 305 -16.06 -11.27 13.87
N ARG A 306 -16.28 -12.57 14.10
CA ARG A 306 -15.19 -13.53 14.35
C ARG A 306 -14.26 -13.67 13.16
N MET A 307 -14.83 -13.73 11.95
CA MET A 307 -14.05 -13.78 10.71
C MET A 307 -13.23 -12.48 10.52
N LEU A 308 -13.83 -11.30 10.71
CA LEU A 308 -13.16 -10.00 10.67
C LEU A 308 -12.00 -9.93 11.69
N ALA A 309 -12.23 -10.35 12.92
CA ALA A 309 -11.21 -10.37 13.96
C ALA A 309 -10.04 -11.30 13.57
N ASN A 310 -10.34 -12.49 13.03
CA ASN A 310 -9.32 -13.41 12.56
C ASN A 310 -8.49 -12.81 11.41
N LEU A 311 -9.15 -12.26 10.38
CA LEU A 311 -8.51 -11.59 9.24
C LEU A 311 -7.65 -10.40 9.69
N THR A 312 -8.15 -9.60 10.65
CA THR A 312 -7.39 -8.49 11.23
C THR A 312 -6.12 -8.95 11.95
N ILE A 313 -6.21 -10.06 12.69
CA ILE A 313 -5.05 -10.65 13.37
C ILE A 313 -4.05 -11.22 12.35
N CYS A 314 -4.51 -11.81 11.26
CA CYS A 314 -3.66 -12.37 10.21
C CYS A 314 -3.15 -11.31 9.22
N GLY A 315 -3.70 -10.10 9.24
CA GLY A 315 -3.51 -9.09 8.19
C GLY A 315 -2.07 -8.73 7.90
N PHE A 316 -1.25 -8.56 8.93
CA PHE A 316 0.17 -8.27 8.72
C PHE A 316 0.91 -9.45 8.08
N GLY A 317 0.60 -10.68 8.49
CA GLY A 317 1.14 -11.89 7.88
C GLY A 317 0.69 -12.03 6.42
N ILE A 318 -0.59 -11.75 6.12
CA ILE A 318 -1.09 -11.74 4.73
C ILE A 318 -0.28 -10.74 3.89
N TYR A 319 -0.02 -9.54 4.43
CA TYR A 319 0.82 -8.55 3.76
C TYR A 319 2.24 -9.06 3.47
N MET A 320 2.86 -9.81 4.39
CA MET A 320 4.20 -10.38 4.18
C MET A 320 4.23 -11.45 3.07
N VAL A 321 3.16 -12.22 2.93
CA VAL A 321 3.13 -13.46 2.12
C VAL A 321 2.57 -13.23 0.72
N HIS A 322 1.63 -12.30 0.55
CA HIS A 322 0.76 -12.22 -0.63
C HIS A 322 1.51 -12.06 -1.95
N TYR A 323 2.65 -11.39 -1.95
CA TYR A 323 3.38 -11.06 -3.16
C TYR A 323 3.89 -12.31 -3.90
N PHE A 324 4.14 -13.41 -3.19
CA PHE A 324 4.42 -14.72 -3.80
C PHE A 324 3.25 -15.28 -4.62
N PHE A 325 2.03 -14.85 -4.36
CA PHE A 325 0.83 -15.43 -4.94
C PHE A 325 0.11 -14.53 -5.94
N THR A 326 0.51 -13.29 -6.09
CA THR A 326 -0.12 -12.35 -7.04
C THR A 326 0.08 -12.78 -8.48
N GLY A 327 1.33 -12.96 -8.93
CA GLY A 327 1.64 -13.45 -10.27
C GLY A 327 1.01 -14.81 -10.58
N PRO A 328 1.27 -15.86 -9.77
CA PRO A 328 0.67 -17.20 -9.99
C PRO A 328 -0.86 -17.19 -10.02
N SER A 329 -1.53 -16.34 -9.23
CA SER A 329 -2.99 -16.23 -9.25
C SER A 329 -3.50 -15.61 -10.55
N VAL A 330 -2.77 -14.65 -11.13
CA VAL A 330 -3.09 -14.08 -12.45
C VAL A 330 -2.90 -15.12 -13.54
N LEU A 331 -1.80 -15.88 -13.49
CA LEU A 331 -1.57 -16.98 -14.43
C LEU A 331 -2.67 -18.05 -14.36
N LEU A 332 -3.10 -18.39 -13.14
CA LEU A 332 -4.22 -19.31 -12.94
C LEU A 332 -5.52 -18.76 -13.54
N ALA A 333 -5.82 -17.48 -13.32
CA ALA A 333 -7.01 -16.85 -13.88
C ALA A 333 -7.00 -16.88 -15.42
N ARG A 334 -5.83 -16.67 -16.04
CA ARG A 334 -5.64 -16.81 -17.50
C ARG A 334 -5.82 -18.25 -17.97
N ALA A 335 -5.21 -19.21 -17.29
CA ALA A 335 -5.30 -20.64 -17.61
C ALA A 335 -6.74 -21.17 -17.52
N LEU A 336 -7.55 -20.63 -16.61
CA LEU A 336 -8.98 -20.95 -16.47
C LEU A 336 -9.87 -20.19 -17.46
N ASN A 337 -9.29 -19.42 -18.40
CA ASN A 337 -10.01 -18.62 -19.40
C ASN A 337 -11.04 -17.65 -18.77
N ILE A 338 -10.72 -17.09 -17.59
CA ILE A 338 -11.57 -16.07 -16.97
C ILE A 338 -11.58 -14.83 -17.88
N PRO A 339 -12.77 -14.23 -18.14
CA PRO A 339 -12.86 -13.00 -18.92
C PRO A 339 -11.90 -11.92 -18.45
N LEU A 340 -11.23 -11.23 -19.38
CA LEU A 340 -10.11 -10.32 -19.09
C LEU A 340 -10.43 -9.30 -17.97
N GLY A 341 -11.63 -8.66 -18.03
CA GLY A 341 -12.06 -7.71 -17.01
C GLY A 341 -12.29 -8.30 -15.60
N LEU A 342 -12.39 -9.64 -15.48
CA LEU A 342 -12.57 -10.34 -14.21
C LEU A 342 -11.31 -11.05 -13.71
N GLN A 343 -10.22 -11.07 -14.50
CA GLN A 343 -8.99 -11.77 -14.10
C GLN A 343 -8.36 -11.16 -12.84
N ILE A 344 -8.26 -9.84 -12.76
CA ILE A 344 -7.70 -9.14 -11.58
C ILE A 344 -8.51 -9.42 -10.31
N PRO A 345 -9.84 -9.22 -10.28
CA PRO A 345 -10.65 -9.58 -9.10
C PRO A 345 -10.54 -11.06 -8.71
N ALA A 346 -10.58 -11.98 -9.67
CA ALA A 346 -10.48 -13.41 -9.42
C ALA A 346 -9.11 -13.79 -8.86
N ALA A 347 -8.02 -13.29 -9.47
CA ALA A 347 -6.66 -13.49 -8.98
C ALA A 347 -6.49 -12.93 -7.56
N SER A 348 -7.07 -11.76 -7.27
CA SER A 348 -7.00 -11.12 -5.96
C SER A 348 -7.64 -11.97 -4.87
N VAL A 349 -8.81 -12.56 -5.14
CA VAL A 349 -9.49 -13.45 -4.19
C VAL A 349 -8.62 -14.69 -3.92
N VAL A 350 -8.04 -15.30 -4.96
CA VAL A 350 -7.17 -16.47 -4.83
C VAL A 350 -5.91 -16.12 -4.04
N ALA A 351 -5.18 -15.06 -4.45
CA ALA A 351 -3.96 -14.63 -3.77
C ALA A 351 -4.21 -14.30 -2.29
N PHE A 352 -5.30 -13.61 -1.99
CA PHE A 352 -5.70 -13.28 -0.62
C PHE A 352 -6.03 -14.52 0.20
N ALA A 353 -6.84 -15.43 -0.34
CA ALA A 353 -7.26 -16.65 0.35
C ALA A 353 -6.07 -17.58 0.63
N VAL A 354 -5.20 -17.80 -0.35
CA VAL A 354 -3.99 -18.62 -0.19
C VAL A 354 -3.07 -18.01 0.86
N SER A 355 -2.82 -16.70 0.80
CA SER A 355 -1.99 -16.00 1.79
C SER A 355 -2.58 -16.12 3.20
N TRP A 356 -3.89 -15.97 3.35
CA TRP A 356 -4.56 -16.15 4.63
C TRP A 356 -4.42 -17.58 5.17
N LEU A 357 -4.63 -18.61 4.33
CA LEU A 357 -4.49 -20.02 4.73
C LEU A 357 -3.05 -20.34 5.17
N ILE A 358 -2.04 -19.80 4.49
CA ILE A 358 -0.63 -19.97 4.87
C ILE A 358 -0.36 -19.33 6.23
N VAL A 359 -0.85 -18.10 6.44
CA VAL A 359 -0.70 -17.42 7.74
C VAL A 359 -1.39 -18.20 8.86
N LEU A 360 -2.59 -18.75 8.63
CA LEU A 360 -3.26 -19.64 9.59
C LEU A 360 -2.44 -20.88 9.88
N GLY A 361 -1.86 -21.52 8.86
CA GLY A 361 -0.95 -22.67 9.00
C GLY A 361 0.27 -22.31 9.86
N ILE A 362 0.96 -21.22 9.56
CA ILE A 362 2.11 -20.75 10.35
C ILE A 362 1.71 -20.48 11.80
N ARG A 363 0.56 -19.84 12.03
CA ARG A 363 0.06 -19.57 13.39
C ARG A 363 -0.27 -20.85 14.16
N LYS A 364 -0.84 -21.85 13.47
CA LYS A 364 -1.15 -23.16 14.07
C LYS A 364 0.11 -23.95 14.43
N ILE A 365 1.10 -23.97 13.53
CA ILE A 365 2.35 -24.74 13.70
C ILE A 365 3.28 -24.07 14.72
N CYS A 366 3.50 -22.76 14.60
CA CYS A 366 4.48 -22.03 15.41
C CYS A 366 3.90 -21.51 16.74
N GLY A 367 2.59 -21.55 16.94
CA GLY A 367 1.93 -21.10 18.16
C GLY A 367 2.34 -19.69 18.58
N LYS A 368 2.84 -19.52 19.80
CA LYS A 368 3.26 -18.21 20.32
C LYS A 368 4.45 -17.59 19.56
N LYS A 369 5.26 -18.39 18.86
CA LYS A 369 6.40 -17.90 18.06
C LYS A 369 5.96 -17.31 16.71
N ALA A 370 4.74 -17.58 16.25
CA ALA A 370 4.20 -17.05 14.99
C ALA A 370 4.27 -15.52 14.90
N LYS A 371 4.21 -14.81 16.04
CA LYS A 371 4.35 -13.34 16.11
C LYS A 371 5.67 -12.81 15.53
N TYR A 372 6.72 -13.63 15.50
CA TYR A 372 8.01 -13.26 14.91
C TYR A 372 8.05 -13.50 13.40
N ILE A 373 7.12 -14.29 12.87
CA ILE A 373 7.07 -14.67 11.45
C ILE A 373 5.97 -13.91 10.71
N VAL A 374 4.81 -13.74 11.33
CA VAL A 374 3.61 -13.16 10.69
C VAL A 374 2.96 -12.03 11.50
N GLY A 375 3.56 -11.54 12.58
CA GLY A 375 3.16 -10.37 13.37
C GLY A 375 2.14 -10.61 14.47
#